data_e85a097a6a7268c0ec4906548ae1652b
#
_entry.id   e85a097a6a7268c0ec4906548ae1652b
#
_cell.length_a   1.000
_cell.length_b   1.000
_cell.length_c   1.000
_cell.angle_alpha   90.00
_cell.angle_beta   90.00
_cell.angle_gamma   90.00
#
_symmetry.space_group_name_H-M   'P 1'
#
loop_
_entity.id
_entity.type
_entity.pdbx_description
1 polymer ?
#
loop_
_entity_poly.entity_id
_entity_poly.type
_entity_poly.pdbx_seq_one_letter_code
_entity_poly.pdbx_strand_id
1 'polypeptide(L)'
;MMKAHHSHSYPLLSALLFFFFVTWSSSGSLLSIWLHQEVGLKAGDTGIIFAVLSVSALFAQICYGFIQDKLGLRKHLLWYLTTMLILSGPAYLLFGHLLKINILLGSVFGGIFIGLTFNGGIGVLESYTERVARQSQFEFGKARMWGSLGWAVATFFAGLLFNIDPKLNFAVASCSGLVFLLLLARLRVSSAPHAMQEAVAGGKVTLQDALRLLTLPRFWALVFFVVGTCIYGVYDQQFPVYFSSQFATPQEGNAMYGYLNSF
;
A
#
# COMPACT_ATOMS: atom_id res chain seq x y z
N MET A 1 -9.67 -23.42 27.54
CA MET A 1 -9.61 -23.55 26.05
C MET A 1 -9.42 -22.22 25.27
N MET A 2 -9.39 -21.06 25.92
CA MET A 2 -9.20 -19.72 25.21
C MET A 2 -7.77 -19.40 24.74
N LYS A 3 -6.72 -19.97 25.31
CA LYS A 3 -5.31 -19.66 25.00
C LYS A 3 -4.84 -20.13 23.60
N ALA A 4 -5.45 -21.13 22.99
CA ALA A 4 -4.98 -21.71 21.72
C ALA A 4 -5.40 -20.89 20.49
N HIS A 5 -6.50 -20.09 20.54
CA HIS A 5 -6.95 -19.27 19.42
C HIS A 5 -6.13 -17.97 19.22
N HIS A 6 -5.47 -17.48 20.28
CA HIS A 6 -4.65 -16.27 20.22
C HIS A 6 -3.30 -16.48 19.51
N SER A 7 -2.79 -17.71 19.50
CA SER A 7 -1.48 -18.05 18.93
C SER A 7 -1.40 -17.97 17.39
N HIS A 8 -2.54 -18.13 16.68
CA HIS A 8 -2.53 -18.20 15.22
C HIS A 8 -2.79 -16.86 14.51
N SER A 9 -3.31 -15.84 15.19
CA SER A 9 -3.65 -14.55 14.55
C SER A 9 -2.41 -13.74 14.19
N TYR A 10 -1.39 -13.72 15.08
CA TYR A 10 -0.14 -12.99 14.84
C TYR A 10 0.59 -13.44 13.56
N PRO A 11 0.93 -14.73 13.37
CA PRO A 11 1.66 -15.16 12.18
C PRO A 11 0.87 -14.95 10.88
N LEU A 12 -0.46 -15.13 10.92
CA LEU A 12 -1.30 -14.91 9.75
C LEU A 12 -1.38 -13.42 9.36
N LEU A 13 -1.52 -12.52 10.33
CA LEU A 13 -1.55 -11.08 10.07
C LEU A 13 -0.18 -10.55 9.63
N SER A 14 0.89 -11.06 10.23
CA SER A 14 2.26 -10.78 9.79
C SER A 14 2.50 -11.21 8.35
N ALA A 15 2.03 -12.40 7.97
CA ALA A 15 2.12 -12.90 6.60
C ALA A 15 1.24 -12.10 5.64
N LEU A 16 0.03 -11.67 6.04
CA LEU A 16 -0.81 -10.79 5.24
C LEU A 16 -0.13 -9.45 4.98
N LEU A 17 0.47 -8.83 6.00
CA LEU A 17 1.26 -7.61 5.82
C LEU A 17 2.45 -7.84 4.88
N PHE A 18 3.19 -8.93 5.06
CA PHE A 18 4.31 -9.28 4.20
C PHE A 18 3.87 -9.36 2.73
N PHE A 19 2.87 -10.17 2.40
CA PHE A 19 2.42 -10.37 1.02
C PHE A 19 1.71 -9.16 0.43
N PHE A 20 1.05 -8.33 1.24
CA PHE A 20 0.53 -7.04 0.79
C PHE A 20 1.66 -6.15 0.28
N PHE A 21 2.73 -6.02 1.06
CA PHE A 21 3.87 -5.21 0.69
C PHE A 21 4.70 -5.83 -0.45
N VAL A 22 4.77 -7.15 -0.55
CA VAL A 22 5.33 -7.83 -1.75
C VAL A 22 4.55 -7.45 -3.00
N THR A 23 3.21 -7.50 -2.96
CA THR A 23 2.36 -7.10 -4.09
C THR A 23 2.61 -5.63 -4.46
N TRP A 24 2.62 -4.74 -3.48
CA TRP A 24 2.82 -3.31 -3.70
C TRP A 24 4.21 -3.00 -4.24
N SER A 25 5.24 -3.53 -3.61
CA SER A 25 6.62 -3.30 -4.01
C SER A 25 6.92 -3.87 -5.40
N SER A 26 6.49 -5.10 -5.70
CA SER A 26 6.70 -5.71 -7.02
C SER A 26 6.07 -4.89 -8.14
N SER A 27 4.89 -4.29 -7.93
CA SER A 27 4.20 -3.52 -8.96
C SER A 27 4.55 -2.03 -8.95
N GLY A 28 4.96 -1.47 -7.82
CA GLY A 28 5.06 -0.03 -7.62
C GLY A 28 6.47 0.52 -7.41
N SER A 29 7.44 -0.26 -6.92
CA SER A 29 8.79 0.25 -6.59
C SER A 29 9.55 0.80 -7.81
N LEU A 30 9.35 0.21 -8.99
CA LEU A 30 9.95 0.65 -10.25
C LEU A 30 8.96 1.39 -11.16
N LEU A 31 7.84 1.89 -10.62
CA LEU A 31 6.79 2.51 -11.42
C LEU A 31 7.30 3.67 -12.26
N SER A 32 8.09 4.57 -11.70
CA SER A 32 8.65 5.72 -12.42
C SER A 32 9.57 5.30 -13.56
N ILE A 33 10.40 4.28 -13.32
CA ILE A 33 11.31 3.71 -14.34
C ILE A 33 10.47 3.07 -15.44
N TRP A 34 9.44 2.30 -15.09
CA TRP A 34 8.55 1.65 -16.06
C TRP A 34 7.79 2.67 -16.92
N LEU A 35 7.27 3.73 -16.32
CA LEU A 35 6.59 4.81 -17.03
C LEU A 35 7.54 5.50 -18.03
N HIS A 36 8.80 5.67 -17.66
CA HIS A 36 9.81 6.31 -18.52
C HIS A 36 10.33 5.37 -19.60
N GLN A 37 10.76 4.15 -19.25
CA GLN A 37 11.45 3.23 -20.17
C GLN A 37 10.47 2.46 -21.07
N GLU A 38 9.34 1.98 -20.54
CA GLU A 38 8.41 1.10 -21.26
C GLU A 38 7.24 1.87 -21.90
N VAL A 39 6.74 2.88 -21.21
CA VAL A 39 5.62 3.69 -21.72
C VAL A 39 6.14 4.89 -22.52
N GLY A 40 7.36 5.36 -22.23
CA GLY A 40 7.99 6.48 -22.94
C GLY A 40 7.54 7.87 -22.46
N LEU A 41 7.07 7.96 -21.20
CA LEU A 41 6.56 9.23 -20.66
C LEU A 41 7.69 10.15 -20.19
N LYS A 42 7.45 11.45 -20.33
CA LYS A 42 8.33 12.49 -19.80
C LYS A 42 8.00 12.76 -18.32
N ALA A 43 8.91 13.41 -17.61
CA ALA A 43 8.74 13.74 -16.19
C ALA A 43 7.45 14.52 -15.90
N GLY A 44 7.03 15.44 -16.79
CA GLY A 44 5.78 16.18 -16.63
C GLY A 44 4.53 15.29 -16.68
N ASP A 45 4.49 14.34 -17.61
CA ASP A 45 3.38 13.38 -17.75
C ASP A 45 3.31 12.45 -16.56
N THR A 46 4.46 11.96 -16.10
CA THR A 46 4.60 11.16 -14.89
C THR A 46 4.10 11.92 -13.66
N GLY A 47 4.38 13.22 -13.56
CA GLY A 47 3.87 14.10 -12.52
C GLY A 47 2.33 14.17 -12.48
N ILE A 48 1.66 14.20 -13.63
CA ILE A 48 0.19 14.15 -13.71
C ILE A 48 -0.33 12.82 -13.11
N ILE A 49 0.29 11.71 -13.45
CA ILE A 49 -0.08 10.39 -12.92
C ILE A 49 0.02 10.37 -11.39
N PHE A 50 1.14 10.82 -10.83
CA PHE A 50 1.34 10.87 -9.37
C PHE A 50 0.41 11.85 -8.67
N ALA A 51 0.05 12.97 -9.31
CA ALA A 51 -0.94 13.89 -8.78
C ALA A 51 -2.34 13.24 -8.67
N VAL A 52 -2.80 12.57 -9.73
CA VAL A 52 -4.08 11.83 -9.72
C VAL A 52 -4.05 10.71 -8.70
N LEU A 53 -2.94 9.97 -8.59
CA LEU A 53 -2.73 8.94 -7.59
C LEU A 53 -2.87 9.49 -6.16
N SER A 54 -2.21 10.61 -5.87
CA SER A 54 -2.23 11.24 -4.55
C SER A 54 -3.64 11.72 -4.15
N VAL A 55 -4.35 12.34 -5.09
CA VAL A 55 -5.75 12.75 -4.88
C VAL A 55 -6.64 11.53 -4.63
N SER A 56 -6.51 10.49 -5.45
CA SER A 56 -7.27 9.25 -5.30
C SER A 56 -6.97 8.55 -3.98
N ALA A 57 -5.70 8.54 -3.55
CA ALA A 57 -5.27 7.98 -2.28
C ALA A 57 -5.91 8.70 -1.09
N LEU A 58 -5.97 10.04 -1.14
CA LEU A 58 -6.60 10.85 -0.09
C LEU A 58 -8.08 10.50 0.07
N PHE A 59 -8.83 10.47 -1.05
CA PHE A 59 -10.24 10.08 -1.03
C PHE A 59 -10.42 8.63 -0.54
N ALA A 60 -9.58 7.70 -1.01
CA ALA A 60 -9.62 6.31 -0.59
C ALA A 60 -9.44 6.15 0.92
N GLN A 61 -8.46 6.83 1.51
CA GLN A 61 -8.18 6.77 2.95
C GLN A 61 -9.36 7.26 3.78
N ILE A 62 -9.98 8.38 3.39
CA ILE A 62 -11.16 8.93 4.07
C ILE A 62 -12.33 7.94 3.99
N CYS A 63 -12.66 7.47 2.78
CA CYS A 63 -13.77 6.53 2.56
C CYS A 63 -13.56 5.21 3.31
N TYR A 64 -12.36 4.65 3.22
CA TYR A 64 -12.04 3.38 3.89
C TYR A 64 -12.04 3.52 5.41
N GLY A 65 -11.60 4.65 5.95
CA GLY A 65 -11.70 4.94 7.38
C GLY A 65 -13.15 4.85 7.87
N PHE A 66 -14.07 5.57 7.22
CA PHE A 66 -15.50 5.51 7.56
C PHE A 66 -16.11 4.12 7.41
N ILE A 67 -15.76 3.40 6.35
CA ILE A 67 -16.26 2.04 6.11
C ILE A 67 -15.70 1.09 7.18
N GLN A 68 -14.41 1.17 7.47
CA GLN A 68 -13.74 0.33 8.46
C GLN A 68 -14.29 0.54 9.87
N ASP A 69 -14.62 1.77 10.25
CA ASP A 69 -15.23 2.08 11.54
C ASP A 69 -16.62 1.45 11.69
N LYS A 70 -17.41 1.42 10.62
CA LYS A 70 -18.72 0.75 10.60
C LYS A 70 -18.59 -0.78 10.57
N LEU A 71 -17.59 -1.33 9.88
CA LEU A 71 -17.38 -2.77 9.74
C LEU A 71 -16.70 -3.41 10.97
N GLY A 72 -15.94 -2.64 11.74
CA GLY A 72 -15.16 -3.14 12.87
C GLY A 72 -14.18 -4.24 12.46
N LEU A 73 -14.37 -5.47 13.00
CA LEU A 73 -13.55 -6.65 12.67
C LEU A 73 -14.12 -7.51 11.53
N ARG A 74 -15.13 -7.02 10.79
CA ARG A 74 -15.64 -7.72 9.62
C ARG A 74 -14.65 -7.62 8.45
N LYS A 75 -14.46 -8.71 7.73
CA LYS A 75 -13.45 -8.83 6.69
C LYS A 75 -13.87 -8.34 5.29
N HIS A 76 -15.06 -7.74 5.15
CA HIS A 76 -15.60 -7.40 3.83
C HIS A 76 -14.64 -6.49 3.03
N LEU A 77 -14.05 -5.49 3.70
CA LEU A 77 -13.11 -4.58 3.07
C LEU A 77 -11.77 -5.27 2.72
N LEU A 78 -11.33 -6.25 3.54
CA LEU A 78 -10.16 -7.07 3.24
C LEU A 78 -10.39 -8.00 2.03
N TRP A 79 -11.60 -8.55 1.87
CA TRP A 79 -11.95 -9.35 0.69
C TRP A 79 -11.95 -8.50 -0.58
N TYR A 80 -12.52 -7.29 -0.52
CA TYR A 80 -12.44 -6.33 -1.62
C TYR A 80 -10.97 -6.01 -1.96
N LEU A 81 -10.15 -5.70 -0.96
CA LEU A 81 -8.73 -5.44 -1.13
C LEU A 81 -7.99 -6.62 -1.76
N THR A 82 -8.30 -7.84 -1.32
CA THR A 82 -7.74 -9.07 -1.89
C THR A 82 -8.02 -9.19 -3.38
N THR A 83 -9.25 -8.89 -3.81
CA THR A 83 -9.60 -8.89 -5.23
C THR A 83 -8.77 -7.87 -6.01
N MET A 84 -8.59 -6.67 -5.46
CA MET A 84 -7.75 -5.63 -6.09
C MET A 84 -6.28 -6.07 -6.18
N LEU A 85 -5.74 -6.73 -5.13
CA LEU A 85 -4.36 -7.25 -5.15
C LEU A 85 -4.16 -8.33 -6.22
N ILE A 86 -5.11 -9.25 -6.40
CA ILE A 86 -5.05 -10.28 -7.45
C ILE A 86 -5.10 -9.63 -8.84
N LEU A 87 -5.93 -8.61 -9.00
CA LEU A 87 -6.09 -7.89 -10.26
C LEU A 87 -4.95 -6.91 -10.55
N SER A 88 -3.96 -6.75 -9.64
CA SER A 88 -2.88 -5.78 -9.82
C SER A 88 -2.11 -5.99 -11.14
N GLY A 89 -1.72 -7.21 -11.49
CA GLY A 89 -1.02 -7.49 -12.74
C GLY A 89 -1.82 -7.08 -13.99
N PRO A 90 -3.02 -7.61 -14.21
CA PRO A 90 -3.87 -7.19 -15.31
C PRO A 90 -4.16 -5.68 -15.32
N ALA A 91 -4.35 -5.07 -14.15
CA ALA A 91 -4.62 -3.64 -14.04
C ALA A 91 -3.42 -2.79 -14.47
N TYR A 92 -2.20 -3.17 -14.09
CA TYR A 92 -0.99 -2.46 -14.55
C TYR A 92 -0.76 -2.62 -16.07
N LEU A 93 -1.06 -3.79 -16.64
CA LEU A 93 -0.98 -3.99 -18.08
C LEU A 93 -2.02 -3.11 -18.82
N LEU A 94 -3.26 -3.07 -18.30
CA LEU A 94 -4.31 -2.19 -18.83
C LEU A 94 -3.93 -0.71 -18.66
N PHE A 95 -3.38 -0.34 -17.52
CA PHE A 95 -2.89 1.00 -17.25
C PHE A 95 -1.87 1.46 -18.32
N GLY A 96 -0.85 0.63 -18.59
CA GLY A 96 0.14 0.92 -19.63
C GLY A 96 -0.47 1.03 -21.03
N HIS A 97 -1.45 0.19 -21.35
CA HIS A 97 -2.17 0.28 -22.62
C HIS A 97 -2.97 1.58 -22.73
N LEU A 98 -3.70 1.96 -21.69
CA LEU A 98 -4.49 3.19 -21.66
C LEU A 98 -3.62 4.44 -21.76
N LEU A 99 -2.45 4.46 -21.10
CA LEU A 99 -1.49 5.57 -21.19
C LEU A 99 -1.00 5.81 -22.63
N LYS A 100 -0.81 4.73 -23.41
CA LYS A 100 -0.42 4.83 -24.83
C LYS A 100 -1.54 5.37 -25.72
N ILE A 101 -2.79 5.18 -25.33
CA ILE A 101 -3.95 5.74 -26.06
C ILE A 101 -4.17 7.20 -25.67
N ASN A 102 -4.24 7.48 -24.38
CA ASN A 102 -4.47 8.81 -23.83
C ASN A 102 -3.92 8.90 -22.41
N ILE A 103 -3.00 9.85 -22.21
CA ILE A 103 -2.33 10.04 -20.91
C ILE A 103 -3.33 10.32 -19.79
N LEU A 104 -4.33 11.17 -20.04
CA LEU A 104 -5.31 11.51 -19.00
C LEU A 104 -6.17 10.32 -18.61
N LEU A 105 -6.65 9.55 -19.59
CA LEU A 105 -7.47 8.36 -19.35
C LEU A 105 -6.67 7.30 -18.59
N GLY A 106 -5.43 7.05 -19.00
CA GLY A 106 -4.52 6.15 -18.28
C GLY A 106 -4.24 6.64 -16.86
N SER A 107 -3.93 7.93 -16.68
CA SER A 107 -3.64 8.53 -15.37
C SER A 107 -4.82 8.40 -14.40
N VAL A 108 -6.04 8.65 -14.87
CA VAL A 108 -7.26 8.49 -14.06
C VAL A 108 -7.46 7.03 -13.65
N PHE A 109 -7.38 6.10 -14.60
CA PHE A 109 -7.51 4.67 -14.30
C PHE A 109 -6.44 4.18 -13.34
N GLY A 110 -5.15 4.41 -13.67
CA GLY A 110 -4.02 3.96 -12.86
C GLY A 110 -3.98 4.63 -11.49
N GLY A 111 -4.20 5.95 -11.45
CA GLY A 111 -4.22 6.71 -10.21
C GLY A 111 -5.32 6.24 -9.25
N ILE A 112 -6.54 6.01 -9.75
CA ILE A 112 -7.65 5.47 -8.96
C ILE A 112 -7.32 4.05 -8.50
N PHE A 113 -6.88 3.17 -9.40
CA PHE A 113 -6.58 1.78 -9.06
C PHE A 113 -5.48 1.69 -8.00
N ILE A 114 -4.35 2.37 -8.19
CA ILE A 114 -3.21 2.36 -7.27
C ILE A 114 -3.58 3.03 -5.95
N GLY A 115 -4.27 4.17 -6.01
CA GLY A 115 -4.72 4.91 -4.83
C GLY A 115 -5.65 4.10 -3.94
N LEU A 116 -6.65 3.41 -4.53
CA LEU A 116 -7.57 2.54 -3.80
C LEU A 116 -6.89 1.27 -3.28
N THR A 117 -6.07 0.62 -4.13
CA THR A 117 -5.51 -0.69 -3.79
C THR A 117 -4.39 -0.60 -2.76
N PHE A 118 -3.42 0.26 -2.99
CA PHE A 118 -2.21 0.29 -2.16
C PHE A 118 -2.26 1.40 -1.10
N ASN A 119 -2.44 2.65 -1.50
CA ASN A 119 -2.38 3.77 -0.55
C ASN A 119 -3.58 3.80 0.42
N GLY A 120 -4.79 3.49 -0.06
CA GLY A 120 -5.95 3.32 0.80
C GLY A 120 -5.94 1.97 1.51
N GLY A 121 -5.56 0.91 0.78
CA GLY A 121 -5.58 -0.47 1.25
C GLY A 121 -4.67 -0.74 2.44
N ILE A 122 -3.48 -0.08 2.50
CA ILE A 122 -2.59 -0.23 3.66
C ILE A 122 -3.26 0.22 4.95
N GLY A 123 -3.98 1.34 4.93
CA GLY A 123 -4.71 1.84 6.09
C GLY A 123 -5.77 0.85 6.60
N VAL A 124 -6.45 0.17 5.67
CA VAL A 124 -7.43 -0.88 5.99
C VAL A 124 -6.75 -2.06 6.68
N LEU A 125 -5.66 -2.56 6.11
CA LEU A 125 -4.95 -3.73 6.65
C LEU A 125 -4.30 -3.44 8.00
N GLU A 126 -3.67 -2.27 8.15
CA GLU A 126 -3.05 -1.83 9.39
C GLU A 126 -4.08 -1.61 10.50
N SER A 127 -5.17 -0.90 10.22
CA SER A 127 -6.26 -0.67 11.18
C SER A 127 -6.90 -1.99 11.63
N TYR A 128 -7.14 -2.92 10.69
CA TYR A 128 -7.64 -4.24 11.04
C TYR A 128 -6.66 -5.02 11.91
N THR A 129 -5.37 -5.03 11.54
CA THR A 129 -4.31 -5.71 12.29
C THR A 129 -4.14 -5.14 13.68
N GLU A 130 -4.20 -3.81 13.83
CA GLU A 130 -4.11 -3.15 15.14
C GLU A 130 -5.28 -3.54 16.06
N ARG A 131 -6.51 -3.56 15.54
CA ARG A 131 -7.70 -3.96 16.31
C ARG A 131 -7.57 -5.42 16.77
N VAL A 132 -7.09 -6.33 15.91
CA VAL A 132 -6.85 -7.73 16.28
C VAL A 132 -5.69 -7.85 17.25
N ALA A 133 -4.62 -7.05 17.09
CA ALA A 133 -3.48 -7.03 17.99
C ALA A 133 -3.88 -6.66 19.43
N ARG A 134 -4.73 -5.61 19.59
CA ARG A 134 -5.30 -5.24 20.90
C ARG A 134 -6.15 -6.35 21.50
N GLN A 135 -6.99 -7.01 20.70
CA GLN A 135 -7.83 -8.12 21.16
C GLN A 135 -7.02 -9.36 21.52
N SER A 136 -5.97 -9.66 20.75
CA SER A 136 -5.15 -10.87 20.90
C SER A 136 -3.89 -10.64 21.73
N GLN A 137 -3.71 -9.46 22.32
CA GLN A 137 -2.62 -9.08 23.22
C GLN A 137 -1.22 -9.31 22.63
N PHE A 138 -1.01 -8.95 21.33
CA PHE A 138 0.31 -8.87 20.71
C PHE A 138 0.61 -7.45 20.26
N GLU A 139 1.90 -7.14 20.08
CA GLU A 139 2.34 -5.82 19.65
C GLU A 139 2.14 -5.65 18.13
N PHE A 140 1.35 -4.65 17.72
CA PHE A 140 1.12 -4.31 16.32
C PHE A 140 2.44 -4.08 15.55
N GLY A 141 3.41 -3.37 16.16
CA GLY A 141 4.69 -3.07 15.53
C GLY A 141 5.47 -4.30 15.06
N LYS A 142 5.41 -5.40 15.85
CA LYS A 142 6.04 -6.68 15.47
C LYS A 142 5.39 -7.30 14.23
N ALA A 143 4.08 -7.18 14.08
CA ALA A 143 3.40 -7.66 12.88
C ALA A 143 3.69 -6.73 11.68
N ARG A 144 3.70 -5.40 11.91
CA ARG A 144 3.95 -4.39 10.86
C ARG A 144 5.36 -4.50 10.26
N MET A 145 6.35 -4.88 11.06
CA MET A 145 7.74 -5.08 10.61
C MET A 145 7.83 -6.08 9.45
N TRP A 146 6.99 -7.13 9.41
CA TRP A 146 6.95 -8.08 8.31
C TRP A 146 6.55 -7.45 6.97
N GLY A 147 5.76 -6.36 7.02
CA GLY A 147 5.46 -5.58 5.82
C GLY A 147 6.70 -4.91 5.24
N SER A 148 7.53 -4.29 6.08
CA SER A 148 8.80 -3.69 5.64
C SER A 148 9.75 -4.75 5.07
N LEU A 149 9.81 -5.93 5.69
CA LEU A 149 10.58 -7.05 5.14
C LEU A 149 10.03 -7.51 3.79
N GLY A 150 8.70 -7.55 3.62
CA GLY A 150 8.07 -7.88 2.33
C GLY A 150 8.42 -6.88 1.24
N TRP A 151 8.42 -5.59 1.58
CA TRP A 151 8.87 -4.53 0.67
C TRP A 151 10.33 -4.75 0.26
N ALA A 152 11.23 -4.90 1.21
CA ALA A 152 12.66 -5.07 0.98
C ALA A 152 12.96 -6.29 0.09
N VAL A 153 12.38 -7.44 0.41
CA VAL A 153 12.55 -8.67 -0.38
C VAL A 153 12.06 -8.49 -1.82
N ALA A 154 10.87 -7.92 -2.00
CA ALA A 154 10.31 -7.74 -3.34
C ALA A 154 11.12 -6.73 -4.16
N THR A 155 11.53 -5.62 -3.56
CA THR A 155 12.32 -4.58 -4.26
C THR A 155 13.69 -5.10 -4.67
N PHE A 156 14.33 -5.92 -3.83
CA PHE A 156 15.62 -6.53 -4.15
C PHE A 156 15.59 -7.31 -5.47
N PHE A 157 14.52 -8.08 -5.69
CA PHE A 157 14.36 -8.84 -6.92
C PHE A 157 13.70 -8.04 -8.06
N ALA A 158 12.99 -6.95 -7.74
CA ALA A 158 12.20 -6.21 -8.73
C ALA A 158 13.06 -5.67 -9.88
N GLY A 159 14.25 -5.13 -9.59
CA GLY A 159 15.17 -4.62 -10.62
C GLY A 159 15.69 -5.71 -11.54
N LEU A 160 15.98 -6.90 -11.01
CA LEU A 160 16.43 -8.03 -11.79
C LEU A 160 15.33 -8.58 -12.71
N LEU A 161 14.12 -8.75 -12.17
CA LEU A 161 12.95 -9.20 -12.92
C LEU A 161 12.55 -8.18 -14.00
N PHE A 162 12.65 -6.89 -13.67
CA PHE A 162 12.38 -5.82 -14.62
C PHE A 162 13.30 -5.88 -15.86
N ASN A 163 14.56 -6.20 -15.66
CA ASN A 163 15.53 -6.33 -16.75
C ASN A 163 15.28 -7.54 -17.68
N ILE A 164 14.56 -8.56 -17.19
CA ILE A 164 14.15 -9.72 -18.01
C ILE A 164 12.86 -9.36 -18.77
N ASP A 165 11.81 -9.00 -18.07
CA ASP A 165 10.55 -8.49 -18.60
C ASP A 165 9.81 -7.76 -17.46
N PRO A 166 9.48 -6.46 -17.61
CA PRO A 166 8.71 -5.72 -16.60
C PRO A 166 7.39 -6.37 -16.21
N LYS A 167 6.78 -7.15 -17.10
CA LYS A 167 5.54 -7.89 -16.83
C LYS A 167 5.70 -8.97 -15.76
N LEU A 168 6.92 -9.47 -15.54
CA LEU A 168 7.20 -10.44 -14.48
C LEU A 168 6.93 -9.84 -13.09
N ASN A 169 7.26 -8.57 -12.89
CA ASN A 169 6.96 -7.85 -11.65
C ASN A 169 5.45 -7.80 -11.40
N PHE A 170 4.65 -7.55 -12.42
CA PHE A 170 3.19 -7.53 -12.33
C PHE A 170 2.60 -8.94 -12.10
N ALA A 171 3.21 -9.97 -12.69
CA ALA A 171 2.83 -11.36 -12.44
C ALA A 171 3.11 -11.76 -10.98
N VAL A 172 4.30 -11.42 -10.45
CA VAL A 172 4.66 -11.64 -9.04
C VAL A 172 3.67 -10.92 -8.12
N ALA A 173 3.27 -9.70 -8.43
CA ALA A 173 2.27 -8.96 -7.68
C ALA A 173 0.93 -9.72 -7.61
N SER A 174 0.40 -10.19 -8.73
CA SER A 174 -0.86 -10.97 -8.76
C SER A 174 -0.73 -12.32 -8.05
N CYS A 175 0.39 -13.03 -8.21
CA CYS A 175 0.64 -14.28 -7.50
C CYS A 175 0.71 -14.07 -5.98
N SER A 176 1.34 -12.98 -5.54
CA SER A 176 1.38 -12.57 -4.14
C SER A 176 -0.03 -12.25 -3.62
N GLY A 177 -0.88 -11.61 -4.43
CA GLY A 177 -2.31 -11.40 -4.13
C GLY A 177 -3.09 -12.71 -3.96
N LEU A 178 -2.78 -13.76 -4.73
CA LEU A 178 -3.37 -15.09 -4.54
C LEU A 178 -2.93 -15.73 -3.21
N VAL A 179 -1.66 -15.57 -2.82
CA VAL A 179 -1.20 -16.03 -1.50
C VAL A 179 -1.91 -15.26 -0.39
N PHE A 180 -2.09 -13.95 -0.54
CA PHE A 180 -2.86 -13.13 0.38
C PHE A 180 -4.30 -13.64 0.53
N LEU A 181 -4.95 -14.02 -0.57
CA LEU A 181 -6.29 -14.66 -0.56
C LEU A 181 -6.32 -15.90 0.33
N LEU A 182 -5.36 -16.82 0.14
CA LEU A 182 -5.30 -18.07 0.91
C LEU A 182 -5.07 -17.82 2.40
N LEU A 183 -4.23 -16.85 2.73
CA LEU A 183 -3.98 -16.45 4.12
C LEU A 183 -5.21 -15.81 4.76
N LEU A 184 -5.90 -14.92 4.05
CA LEU A 184 -7.12 -14.28 4.53
C LEU A 184 -8.25 -15.28 4.75
N ALA A 185 -8.38 -16.29 3.89
CA ALA A 185 -9.35 -17.36 4.04
C ALA A 185 -9.11 -18.19 5.31
N ARG A 186 -7.84 -18.41 5.67
CA ARG A 186 -7.45 -19.13 6.89
C ARG A 186 -7.57 -18.30 8.16
N LEU A 187 -7.53 -16.97 8.07
CA LEU A 187 -7.63 -16.09 9.23
C LEU A 187 -9.03 -16.21 9.84
N ARG A 188 -9.12 -16.69 11.07
CA ARG A 188 -10.35 -16.74 11.85
C ARG A 188 -10.20 -15.85 13.08
N VAL A 189 -10.89 -14.72 13.08
CA VAL A 189 -10.94 -13.82 14.23
C VAL A 189 -12.32 -13.90 14.84
N SER A 190 -12.38 -14.21 16.15
CA SER A 190 -13.64 -14.21 16.87
C SER A 190 -14.11 -12.77 17.08
N SER A 191 -15.28 -12.44 16.55
CA SER A 191 -15.93 -11.15 16.80
C SER A 191 -16.58 -11.23 18.20
N ALA A 192 -15.80 -11.01 19.25
CA ALA A 192 -16.38 -10.91 20.59
C ALA A 192 -17.29 -9.65 20.65
N PRO A 193 -18.56 -9.78 21.11
CA PRO A 193 -19.51 -8.68 21.17
C PRO A 193 -19.03 -7.46 21.98
N HIS A 194 -18.19 -7.71 22.99
CA HIS A 194 -17.63 -6.67 23.86
C HIS A 194 -16.60 -5.77 23.19
N ALA A 195 -15.75 -6.31 22.28
CA ALA A 195 -14.77 -5.50 21.55
C ALA A 195 -15.44 -4.50 20.58
N MET A 196 -16.65 -4.82 20.11
CA MET A 196 -17.45 -3.94 19.27
C MET A 196 -18.12 -2.82 20.08
N GLN A 197 -18.45 -3.08 21.35
CA GLN A 197 -19.03 -2.09 22.26
C GLN A 197 -17.98 -1.08 22.75
N GLU A 198 -16.74 -1.51 23.03
CA GLU A 198 -15.65 -0.60 23.42
C GLU A 198 -15.17 0.28 22.25
N ALA A 199 -15.15 -0.24 21.04
CA ALA A 199 -14.84 0.56 19.84
C ALA A 199 -15.93 1.62 19.54
N VAL A 200 -17.18 1.35 19.91
CA VAL A 200 -18.33 2.27 19.78
C VAL A 200 -18.44 3.21 20.98
N ALA A 201 -17.93 2.79 22.16
CA ALA A 201 -17.92 3.58 23.40
C ALA A 201 -16.80 4.65 23.43
N GLY A 202 -15.78 4.52 22.59
CA GLY A 202 -14.91 5.66 22.25
C GLY A 202 -15.75 6.70 21.52
N GLY A 203 -16.21 7.72 22.27
CA GLY A 203 -17.25 8.69 21.91
C GLY A 203 -17.24 9.10 20.44
N LYS A 204 -18.41 9.31 19.86
CA LYS A 204 -18.56 9.82 18.51
C LYS A 204 -17.73 11.09 18.37
N VAL A 205 -16.58 10.97 17.69
CA VAL A 205 -15.76 12.13 17.34
C VAL A 205 -16.63 13.05 16.49
N THR A 206 -16.97 14.20 17.03
CA THR A 206 -17.75 15.21 16.31
C THR A 206 -16.85 16.05 15.43
N LEU A 207 -17.41 16.65 14.39
CA LEU A 207 -16.69 17.63 13.57
C LEU A 207 -16.09 18.75 14.43
N GLN A 208 -16.77 19.11 15.51
CA GLN A 208 -16.34 20.13 16.47
C GLN A 208 -15.06 19.72 17.22
N ASP A 209 -14.93 18.43 17.58
CA ASP A 209 -13.72 17.88 18.20
C ASP A 209 -12.53 17.89 17.21
N ALA A 210 -12.80 17.56 15.95
CA ALA A 210 -11.77 17.63 14.90
C ALA A 210 -11.30 19.08 14.65
N LEU A 211 -12.23 20.04 14.61
CA LEU A 211 -11.89 21.47 14.48
C LEU A 211 -11.12 21.99 15.70
N ARG A 212 -11.41 21.48 16.89
CA ARG A 212 -10.68 21.84 18.12
C ARG A 212 -9.21 21.41 18.05
N LEU A 213 -8.87 20.32 17.35
CA LEU A 213 -7.47 19.92 17.12
C LEU A 213 -6.67 21.01 16.38
N LEU A 214 -7.30 21.72 15.44
CA LEU A 214 -6.66 22.79 14.68
C LEU A 214 -6.29 24.01 15.56
N THR A 215 -6.83 24.14 16.77
CA THR A 215 -6.46 25.19 17.71
C THR A 215 -5.26 24.86 18.58
N LEU A 216 -4.79 23.59 18.54
CA LEU A 216 -3.67 23.12 19.36
C LEU A 216 -2.33 23.35 18.66
N PRO A 217 -1.38 24.13 19.25
CA PRO A 217 -0.06 24.33 18.66
C PRO A 217 0.73 23.02 18.43
N ARG A 218 0.55 22.04 19.33
CA ARG A 218 1.18 20.70 19.22
C ARG A 218 0.70 19.93 18.00
N PHE A 219 -0.55 20.12 17.59
CA PHE A 219 -1.09 19.53 16.36
C PHE A 219 -0.37 20.09 15.13
N TRP A 220 -0.18 21.41 15.08
CA TRP A 220 0.54 22.04 13.96
C TRP A 220 2.02 21.66 13.92
N ALA A 221 2.69 21.50 15.07
CA ALA A 221 4.05 20.98 15.10
C ALA A 221 4.13 19.57 14.46
N LEU A 222 3.16 18.69 14.76
CA LEU A 222 3.06 17.37 14.11
C LEU A 222 2.79 17.50 12.61
N VAL A 223 1.87 18.37 12.19
CA VAL A 223 1.57 18.62 10.77
C VAL A 223 2.80 19.10 10.03
N PHE A 224 3.54 20.06 10.55
CA PHE A 224 4.78 20.54 9.92
C PHE A 224 5.86 19.46 9.83
N PHE A 225 5.98 18.62 10.84
CA PHE A 225 6.89 17.46 10.79
C PHE A 225 6.48 16.49 9.67
N VAL A 226 5.19 16.15 9.57
CA VAL A 226 4.68 15.26 8.52
C VAL A 226 4.82 15.89 7.13
N VAL A 227 4.56 17.19 6.97
CA VAL A 227 4.78 17.90 5.69
C VAL A 227 6.24 17.80 5.25
N GLY A 228 7.19 17.91 6.19
CA GLY A 228 8.62 17.69 5.88
C GLY A 228 8.89 16.30 5.28
N THR A 229 8.24 15.26 5.80
CA THR A 229 8.37 13.90 5.24
C THR A 229 7.68 13.75 3.88
N CYS A 230 6.62 14.51 3.60
CA CYS A 230 5.94 14.49 2.29
C CYS A 230 6.83 15.03 1.16
N ILE A 231 7.73 15.97 1.44
CA ILE A 231 8.72 16.47 0.46
C ILE A 231 9.62 15.33 -0.01
N TYR A 232 10.05 14.45 0.91
CA TYR A 232 10.79 13.25 0.56
C TYR A 232 10.01 12.36 -0.43
N GLY A 233 8.71 12.17 -0.21
CA GLY A 233 7.87 11.36 -1.11
C GLY A 233 7.80 11.91 -2.54
N VAL A 234 7.82 13.23 -2.72
CA VAL A 234 7.88 13.84 -4.07
C VAL A 234 9.23 13.57 -4.73
N TYR A 235 10.32 13.70 -3.97
CA TYR A 235 11.67 13.38 -4.45
C TYR A 235 11.77 11.90 -4.84
N ASP A 236 11.29 10.99 -4.00
CA ASP A 236 11.33 9.55 -4.20
C ASP A 236 10.61 9.10 -5.49
N GLN A 237 9.62 9.84 -5.96
CA GLN A 237 8.92 9.55 -7.22
C GLN A 237 9.79 9.77 -8.47
N GLN A 238 10.72 10.71 -8.46
CA GLN A 238 11.59 11.04 -9.59
C GLN A 238 13.01 10.48 -9.45
N PHE A 239 13.43 10.23 -8.23
CA PHE A 239 14.77 9.72 -7.91
C PHE A 239 15.12 8.41 -8.62
N PRO A 240 14.21 7.42 -8.78
CA PRO A 240 14.52 6.17 -9.47
C PRO A 240 15.02 6.37 -10.90
N VAL A 241 14.38 7.27 -11.65
CA VAL A 241 14.74 7.58 -13.04
C VAL A 241 16.11 8.28 -13.10
N TYR A 242 16.29 9.28 -12.23
CA TYR A 242 17.58 9.97 -12.13
C TYR A 242 18.71 9.02 -11.73
N PHE A 243 18.50 8.20 -10.70
CA PHE A 243 19.48 7.27 -10.21
C PHE A 243 19.88 6.24 -11.29
N SER A 244 18.92 5.64 -11.96
CA SER A 244 19.20 4.67 -13.00
C SER A 244 19.94 5.28 -14.20
N SER A 245 19.76 6.57 -14.49
CA SER A 245 20.45 7.27 -15.57
C SER A 245 21.94 7.55 -15.31
N GLN A 246 22.42 7.37 -14.06
CA GLN A 246 23.84 7.57 -13.70
C GLN A 246 24.71 6.34 -14.04
N PHE A 247 24.11 5.23 -14.43
CA PHE A 247 24.82 3.99 -14.78
C PHE A 247 25.07 3.88 -16.29
N ALA A 248 26.04 3.08 -16.66
CA ALA A 248 26.44 2.90 -18.06
C ALA A 248 25.32 2.25 -18.90
N THR A 249 24.50 1.40 -18.29
CA THR A 249 23.35 0.76 -18.93
C THR A 249 22.09 0.90 -18.08
N PRO A 250 20.91 1.01 -18.71
CA PRO A 250 19.64 1.04 -17.97
C PRO A 250 19.44 -0.20 -17.09
N GLN A 251 19.89 -1.37 -17.55
CA GLN A 251 19.79 -2.63 -16.83
C GLN A 251 20.57 -2.62 -15.52
N GLU A 252 21.79 -2.09 -15.54
CA GLU A 252 22.61 -1.93 -14.34
C GLU A 252 21.94 -0.95 -13.38
N GLY A 253 21.46 0.18 -13.86
CA GLY A 253 20.77 1.19 -13.06
C GLY A 253 19.50 0.66 -12.39
N ASN A 254 18.68 -0.12 -13.11
CA ASN A 254 17.46 -0.72 -12.58
C ASN A 254 17.77 -1.75 -11.47
N ALA A 255 18.78 -2.61 -11.68
CA ALA A 255 19.19 -3.59 -10.68
C ALA A 255 19.74 -2.90 -9.42
N MET A 256 20.62 -1.90 -9.60
CA MET A 256 21.19 -1.14 -8.49
C MET A 256 20.14 -0.35 -7.71
N TYR A 257 19.14 0.22 -8.40
CA TYR A 257 18.03 0.86 -7.73
C TYR A 257 17.20 -0.13 -6.89
N GLY A 258 16.93 -1.33 -7.43
CA GLY A 258 16.28 -2.40 -6.68
C GLY A 258 17.03 -2.77 -5.40
N TYR A 259 18.34 -2.88 -5.47
CA TYR A 259 19.18 -3.13 -4.29
C TYR A 259 19.15 -1.95 -3.31
N LEU A 260 19.31 -0.72 -3.78
CA LEU A 260 19.28 0.46 -2.93
C LEU A 260 17.98 0.59 -2.17
N ASN A 261 16.85 0.37 -2.84
CA ASN A 261 15.52 0.53 -2.25
C ASN A 261 15.09 -0.65 -1.35
N SER A 262 15.92 -1.70 -1.27
CA SER A 262 15.70 -2.84 -0.37
C SER A 262 16.27 -2.64 1.03
N PHE A 263 17.15 -1.64 1.22
CA PHE A 263 17.75 -1.24 2.51
C PHE A 263 16.97 -0.09 3.15
#